data_57b752215f669b2c80fc85a501e60f26
#
_entry.id   57b752215f669b2c80fc85a501e60f26
#
_cell.length_a   1.000
_cell.length_b   1.000
_cell.length_c   1.000
_cell.angle_alpha   90.00
_cell.angle_beta   90.00
_cell.angle_gamma   90.00
#
_symmetry.space_group_name_H-M   'P 1'
#
loop_
_entity.id
_entity.type
_entity.pdbx_description
1 polymer ?
#
loop_
_entity_poly.entity_id
_entity_poly.type
_entity_poly.pdbx_seq_one_letter_code
_entity_poly.pdbx_strand_id
1 'polypeptide(L)'
;MALQTFVKINHVTNLTDARYCSGMMVNLLGFSLDPNSPNYVSPEAYKEITGWVSGVDFVAELTWNPTLNISETLKEYPEIKWIEYDRLDELKKLENQGFSLIYKVFLNEFKHMEAEICEAANQSDILVHILTEGDELSDSDKKSILSLSQKCKVILGTGITEDNVLAVLEELNLHGISLNGGKEIKAGLRDFDQMADILEKLEIED
;
A
#
# COMPACT_ATOMS: atom_id res chain seq x y z
N MET A 1 -7.42 -17.81 11.00
CA MET A 1 -7.13 -16.40 11.34
C MET A 1 -7.31 -15.60 10.06
N ALA A 2 -8.00 -14.47 10.08
CA ALA A 2 -8.20 -13.57 8.94
C ALA A 2 -8.25 -12.14 9.47
N LEU A 3 -7.93 -11.15 8.62
CA LEU A 3 -8.09 -9.74 8.97
C LEU A 3 -9.46 -9.25 8.48
N GLN A 4 -10.14 -8.41 9.28
CA GLN A 4 -11.47 -7.89 8.94
C GLN A 4 -11.47 -6.83 7.84
N THR A 5 -10.29 -6.38 7.38
CA THR A 5 -10.13 -5.39 6.33
C THR A 5 -8.95 -5.72 5.44
N PHE A 6 -8.91 -5.08 4.27
CA PHE A 6 -7.78 -5.20 3.36
C PHE A 6 -6.55 -4.44 3.91
N VAL A 7 -5.40 -5.12 3.98
CA VAL A 7 -4.17 -4.56 4.52
C VAL A 7 -3.03 -4.68 3.52
N LYS A 8 -2.37 -3.55 3.24
CA LYS A 8 -1.13 -3.45 2.48
C LYS A 8 0.02 -3.04 3.40
N ILE A 9 1.16 -3.73 3.31
CA ILE A 9 2.40 -3.29 3.97
C ILE A 9 3.29 -2.62 2.94
N ASN A 10 3.67 -1.37 3.19
CA ASN A 10 4.55 -0.59 2.34
C ASN A 10 6.02 -0.86 2.65
N HIS A 11 6.87 -0.69 1.65
CA HIS A 11 8.34 -0.58 1.81
C HIS A 11 8.97 -1.78 2.53
N VAL A 12 8.54 -2.99 2.20
CA VAL A 12 9.18 -4.21 2.68
C VAL A 12 10.57 -4.32 2.08
N THR A 13 11.61 -4.39 2.93
CA THR A 13 13.02 -4.39 2.51
C THR A 13 13.80 -5.62 2.95
N ASN A 14 13.17 -6.52 3.70
CA ASN A 14 13.85 -7.70 4.24
C ASN A 14 12.90 -8.86 4.52
N LEU A 15 13.48 -10.04 4.69
CA LEU A 15 12.74 -11.28 4.91
C LEU A 15 11.99 -11.32 6.24
N THR A 16 12.48 -10.67 7.29
CA THR A 16 11.84 -10.67 8.61
C THR A 16 10.48 -9.98 8.55
N ASP A 17 10.42 -8.79 7.94
CA ASP A 17 9.18 -8.05 7.72
C ASP A 17 8.20 -8.87 6.86
N ALA A 18 8.69 -9.41 5.75
CA ALA A 18 7.86 -10.16 4.82
C ALA A 18 7.23 -11.40 5.49
N ARG A 19 8.00 -12.16 6.25
CA ARG A 19 7.52 -13.35 6.97
C ARG A 19 6.54 -13.00 8.09
N TYR A 20 6.85 -11.97 8.87
CA TYR A 20 5.98 -11.51 9.93
C TYR A 20 4.61 -11.09 9.38
N CYS A 21 4.61 -10.18 8.40
CA CYS A 21 3.38 -9.66 7.80
C CYS A 21 2.56 -10.75 7.07
N SER A 22 3.24 -11.66 6.37
CA SER A 22 2.58 -12.81 5.75
C SER A 22 1.95 -13.73 6.80
N GLY A 23 2.62 -13.96 7.94
CA GLY A 23 2.08 -14.70 9.07
C GLY A 23 0.83 -14.07 9.68
N MET A 24 0.74 -12.74 9.66
CA MET A 24 -0.43 -11.95 10.07
C MET A 24 -1.53 -11.87 9.00
N MET A 25 -1.40 -12.62 7.89
CA MET A 25 -2.42 -12.71 6.84
C MET A 25 -2.75 -11.39 6.15
N VAL A 26 -1.79 -10.48 6.01
CA VAL A 26 -1.97 -9.25 5.22
C VAL A 26 -2.19 -9.59 3.74
N ASN A 27 -2.87 -8.72 3.02
CA ASN A 27 -3.21 -8.98 1.61
C ASN A 27 -2.04 -8.69 0.66
N LEU A 28 -1.29 -7.60 0.91
CA LEU A 28 -0.26 -7.11 0.01
C LEU A 28 1.05 -6.77 0.73
N LEU A 29 2.17 -7.14 0.10
CA LEU A 29 3.52 -6.69 0.45
C LEU A 29 4.08 -5.82 -0.67
N GLY A 30 4.41 -4.56 -0.37
CA GLY A 30 4.95 -3.58 -1.29
C GLY A 30 6.47 -3.52 -1.27
N PHE A 31 7.08 -3.54 -2.46
CA PHE A 31 8.52 -3.46 -2.69
C PHE A 31 8.84 -2.26 -3.58
N SER A 32 9.70 -1.36 -3.13
CA SER A 32 10.16 -0.24 -3.95
C SER A 32 11.16 -0.71 -5.00
N LEU A 33 10.82 -0.50 -6.27
CA LEU A 33 11.66 -0.93 -7.39
C LEU A 33 12.47 0.20 -8.02
N ASP A 34 12.37 1.43 -7.50
CA ASP A 34 13.19 2.55 -7.96
C ASP A 34 14.56 2.54 -7.28
N PRO A 35 15.66 2.39 -8.03
CA PRO A 35 17.02 2.41 -7.48
C PRO A 35 17.39 3.68 -6.72
N ASN A 36 16.65 4.78 -6.92
CA ASN A 36 16.86 6.03 -6.19
C ASN A 36 16.07 6.09 -4.87
N SER A 37 15.20 5.13 -4.62
CA SER A 37 14.45 5.05 -3.38
C SER A 37 15.33 4.61 -2.21
N PRO A 38 15.20 5.21 -1.01
CA PRO A 38 15.87 4.71 0.18
C PRO A 38 15.44 3.30 0.60
N ASN A 39 14.27 2.87 0.10
CA ASN A 39 13.70 1.55 0.37
C ASN A 39 13.83 0.61 -0.84
N TYR A 40 14.75 0.90 -1.76
CA TYR A 40 14.97 0.07 -2.94
C TYR A 40 15.29 -1.38 -2.58
N VAL A 41 14.64 -2.29 -3.28
CA VAL A 41 14.91 -3.72 -3.18
C VAL A 41 15.39 -4.23 -4.53
N SER A 42 16.64 -4.71 -4.58
CA SER A 42 17.20 -5.25 -5.82
C SER A 42 16.48 -6.55 -6.26
N PRO A 43 16.56 -6.94 -7.54
CA PRO A 43 15.97 -8.19 -8.01
C PRO A 43 16.44 -9.43 -7.24
N GLU A 44 17.72 -9.44 -6.81
CA GLU A 44 18.29 -10.53 -6.02
C GLU A 44 17.68 -10.57 -4.62
N ALA A 45 17.62 -9.41 -3.93
CA ALA A 45 17.03 -9.30 -2.59
C ALA A 45 15.53 -9.63 -2.63
N TYR A 46 14.82 -9.17 -3.66
CA TYR A 46 13.41 -9.50 -3.88
C TYR A 46 13.18 -11.01 -3.98
N LYS A 47 13.95 -11.71 -4.81
CA LYS A 47 13.85 -13.17 -4.98
C LYS A 47 14.17 -13.92 -3.69
N GLU A 48 15.16 -13.44 -2.94
CA GLU A 48 15.49 -14.01 -1.64
C GLU A 48 14.34 -13.85 -0.63
N ILE A 49 13.71 -12.67 -0.57
CA ILE A 49 12.60 -12.39 0.34
C ILE A 49 11.36 -13.21 -0.07
N THR A 50 10.94 -13.11 -1.33
CA THR A 50 9.67 -13.69 -1.81
C THR A 50 9.72 -15.20 -1.87
N GLY A 51 10.89 -15.80 -2.07
CA GLY A 51 11.07 -17.26 -2.08
C GLY A 51 10.73 -17.96 -0.75
N TRP A 52 10.54 -17.21 0.34
CA TRP A 52 10.20 -17.73 1.66
C TRP A 52 8.83 -17.29 2.17
N VAL A 53 8.03 -16.66 1.32
CA VAL A 53 6.75 -16.06 1.69
C VAL A 53 5.66 -16.58 0.75
N SER A 54 4.49 -16.89 1.32
CA SER A 54 3.35 -17.38 0.55
C SER A 54 2.04 -16.88 1.15
N GLY A 55 0.96 -16.92 0.38
CA GLY A 55 -0.37 -16.51 0.85
C GLY A 55 -0.61 -15.00 0.84
N VAL A 56 0.28 -14.23 0.24
CA VAL A 56 0.20 -12.78 0.09
C VAL A 56 0.58 -12.38 -1.33
N ASP A 57 0.00 -11.33 -1.87
CA ASP A 57 0.35 -10.80 -3.18
C ASP A 57 1.42 -9.71 -3.09
N PHE A 58 2.22 -9.58 -4.15
CA PHE A 58 3.33 -8.62 -4.20
C PHE A 58 2.99 -7.41 -5.06
N VAL A 59 3.40 -6.22 -4.56
CA VAL A 59 3.18 -4.92 -5.18
C VAL A 59 4.51 -4.31 -5.59
N ALA A 60 4.63 -3.90 -6.85
CA ALA A 60 5.68 -2.98 -7.27
C ALA A 60 5.31 -1.56 -6.86
N GLU A 61 6.04 -0.99 -5.93
CA GLU A 61 5.90 0.41 -5.53
C GLU A 61 6.81 1.28 -6.39
N LEU A 62 6.19 2.11 -7.22
CA LEU A 62 6.86 2.99 -8.17
C LEU A 62 6.60 4.45 -7.81
N THR A 63 7.61 5.27 -8.05
CA THR A 63 7.52 6.73 -8.00
C THR A 63 7.95 7.29 -9.35
N TRP A 64 7.43 8.45 -9.72
CA TRP A 64 7.78 9.05 -11.01
C TRP A 64 9.31 9.19 -11.18
N ASN A 65 9.82 8.46 -12.16
CA ASN A 65 11.20 8.51 -12.56
C ASN A 65 11.27 8.44 -14.11
N PRO A 66 11.67 9.52 -14.80
CA PRO A 66 11.67 9.56 -16.27
C PRO A 66 12.66 8.59 -16.91
N THR A 67 13.60 8.04 -16.14
CA THR A 67 14.60 7.07 -16.63
C THR A 67 14.21 5.62 -16.37
N LEU A 68 13.15 5.37 -15.59
CA LEU A 68 12.71 4.03 -15.26
C LEU A 68 11.82 3.46 -16.39
N ASN A 69 12.27 2.38 -16.99
CA ASN A 69 11.43 1.59 -17.90
C ASN A 69 10.67 0.53 -17.11
N ILE A 70 9.41 0.82 -16.75
CA ILE A 70 8.58 -0.05 -15.91
C ILE A 70 8.50 -1.47 -16.48
N SER A 71 8.23 -1.61 -17.79
CA SER A 71 8.07 -2.92 -18.42
C SER A 71 9.34 -3.77 -18.40
N GLU A 72 10.51 -3.15 -18.57
CA GLU A 72 11.79 -3.87 -18.46
C GLU A 72 12.11 -4.20 -17.01
N THR A 73 11.87 -3.25 -16.08
CA THR A 73 12.09 -3.45 -14.65
C THR A 73 11.28 -4.63 -14.13
N LEU A 74 9.99 -4.71 -14.44
CA LEU A 74 9.10 -5.78 -13.96
C LEU A 74 9.53 -7.19 -14.40
N LYS A 75 10.27 -7.34 -15.49
CA LYS A 75 10.79 -8.66 -15.91
C LYS A 75 11.77 -9.28 -14.90
N GLU A 76 12.41 -8.44 -14.09
CA GLU A 76 13.37 -8.88 -13.08
C GLU A 76 12.70 -9.27 -11.75
N TYR A 77 11.42 -8.92 -11.58
CA TYR A 77 10.63 -9.11 -10.36
C TYR A 77 9.44 -10.05 -10.64
N PRO A 78 9.66 -11.36 -10.64
CA PRO A 78 8.60 -12.33 -10.91
C PRO A 78 7.52 -12.29 -9.82
N GLU A 79 6.29 -12.74 -10.17
CA GLU A 79 5.16 -12.83 -9.26
C GLU A 79 4.57 -11.51 -8.75
N ILE A 80 5.04 -10.37 -9.24
CA ILE A 80 4.35 -9.09 -9.02
C ILE A 80 2.96 -9.18 -9.67
N LYS A 81 1.92 -8.92 -8.88
CA LYS A 81 0.53 -8.90 -9.35
C LYS A 81 -0.08 -7.51 -9.28
N TRP A 82 0.48 -6.63 -8.47
CA TRP A 82 -0.01 -5.29 -8.26
C TRP A 82 1.05 -4.25 -8.60
N ILE A 83 0.61 -3.12 -9.14
CA ILE A 83 1.48 -1.97 -9.39
C ILE A 83 0.88 -0.76 -8.69
N GLU A 84 1.65 -0.15 -7.79
CA GLU A 84 1.36 1.13 -7.19
C GLU A 84 2.21 2.23 -7.84
N TYR A 85 1.56 3.30 -8.26
CA TYR A 85 2.24 4.42 -8.91
C TYR A 85 1.60 5.76 -8.55
N ASP A 86 2.41 6.83 -8.51
CA ASP A 86 1.99 8.20 -8.18
C ASP A 86 1.62 9.04 -9.43
N ARG A 87 1.55 8.43 -10.62
CA ARG A 87 1.15 9.07 -11.88
C ARG A 87 0.00 8.32 -12.51
N LEU A 88 -1.20 8.94 -12.43
CA LEU A 88 -2.43 8.30 -12.91
C LEU A 88 -2.41 8.02 -14.41
N ASP A 89 -1.89 8.98 -15.20
CA ASP A 89 -1.77 8.86 -16.65
C ASP A 89 -0.83 7.73 -17.10
N GLU A 90 0.27 7.52 -16.36
CA GLU A 90 1.19 6.40 -16.59
C GLU A 90 0.61 5.07 -16.10
N LEU A 91 -0.06 5.09 -14.95
CA LEU A 91 -0.71 3.90 -14.38
C LEU A 91 -1.77 3.34 -15.35
N LYS A 92 -2.57 4.21 -15.96
CA LYS A 92 -3.57 3.82 -16.98
C LYS A 92 -2.98 3.10 -18.19
N LYS A 93 -1.74 3.38 -18.57
CA LYS A 93 -1.06 2.67 -19.68
C LYS A 93 -0.77 1.20 -19.35
N LEU A 94 -0.81 0.84 -18.08
CA LEU A 94 -0.61 -0.53 -17.60
C LEU A 94 -1.91 -1.34 -17.51
N GLU A 95 -3.06 -0.73 -17.79
CA GLU A 95 -4.33 -1.43 -17.90
C GLU A 95 -4.26 -2.58 -18.90
N ASN A 96 -4.95 -3.66 -18.59
CA ASN A 96 -5.03 -4.87 -19.42
C ASN A 96 -3.69 -5.60 -19.63
N GLN A 97 -2.65 -5.28 -18.87
CA GLN A 97 -1.37 -6.00 -18.90
C GLN A 97 -1.30 -7.13 -17.85
N GLY A 98 -2.41 -7.43 -17.18
CA GLY A 98 -2.51 -8.52 -16.20
C GLY A 98 -2.16 -8.12 -14.76
N PHE A 99 -2.03 -6.82 -14.50
CA PHE A 99 -1.79 -6.28 -13.16
C PHE A 99 -3.04 -5.64 -12.58
N SER A 100 -3.22 -5.75 -11.27
CA SER A 100 -4.11 -4.90 -10.49
C SER A 100 -3.39 -3.57 -10.18
N LEU A 101 -4.13 -2.46 -10.15
CA LEU A 101 -3.54 -1.13 -10.12
C LEU A 101 -3.89 -0.39 -8.83
N ILE A 102 -2.90 0.31 -8.27
CA ILE A 102 -3.05 1.18 -7.10
C ILE A 102 -2.54 2.57 -7.48
N TYR A 103 -3.40 3.57 -7.39
CA TYR A 103 -3.00 4.97 -7.54
C TYR A 103 -2.68 5.58 -6.18
N LYS A 104 -1.42 5.92 -5.96
CA LYS A 104 -0.96 6.58 -4.74
C LYS A 104 -1.00 8.10 -4.90
N VAL A 105 -1.70 8.79 -3.99
CA VAL A 105 -1.85 10.24 -4.06
C VAL A 105 -1.94 10.85 -2.66
N PHE A 106 -1.38 12.06 -2.50
CA PHE A 106 -1.62 12.85 -1.31
C PHE A 106 -2.99 13.52 -1.34
N LEU A 107 -3.65 13.60 -0.20
CA LEU A 107 -5.00 14.12 -0.08
C LEU A 107 -5.16 15.56 -0.56
N ASN A 108 -4.14 16.40 -0.39
CA ASN A 108 -4.13 17.77 -0.91
C ASN A 108 -4.13 17.81 -2.44
N GLU A 109 -3.38 16.93 -3.10
CA GLU A 109 -3.36 16.79 -4.57
C GLU A 109 -4.67 16.19 -5.07
N PHE A 110 -5.17 15.16 -4.37
CA PHE A 110 -6.45 14.54 -4.69
C PHE A 110 -7.59 15.56 -4.82
N LYS A 111 -7.70 16.51 -3.88
CA LYS A 111 -8.77 17.54 -3.89
C LYS A 111 -8.84 18.33 -5.20
N HIS A 112 -7.75 18.44 -5.93
CA HIS A 112 -7.70 19.13 -7.23
C HIS A 112 -8.06 18.24 -8.42
N MET A 113 -7.99 16.92 -8.26
CA MET A 113 -8.18 15.93 -9.33
C MET A 113 -9.30 14.92 -9.02
N GLU A 114 -10.16 15.20 -8.03
CA GLU A 114 -11.15 14.25 -7.50
C GLU A 114 -12.00 13.60 -8.60
N ALA A 115 -12.54 14.39 -9.52
CA ALA A 115 -13.41 13.87 -10.58
C ALA A 115 -12.66 12.89 -11.51
N GLU A 116 -11.44 13.24 -11.92
CA GLU A 116 -10.61 12.41 -12.79
C GLU A 116 -10.19 11.11 -12.11
N ILE A 117 -9.78 11.18 -10.83
CA ILE A 117 -9.37 10.02 -10.06
C ILE A 117 -10.55 9.08 -9.84
N CYS A 118 -11.72 9.59 -9.44
CA CYS A 118 -12.91 8.77 -9.23
C CYS A 118 -13.38 8.11 -10.54
N GLU A 119 -13.34 8.83 -11.66
CA GLU A 119 -13.68 8.27 -12.95
C GLU A 119 -12.74 7.13 -13.34
N ALA A 120 -11.43 7.35 -13.24
CA ALA A 120 -10.42 6.34 -13.54
C ALA A 120 -10.54 5.12 -12.61
N ALA A 121 -10.72 5.35 -11.31
CA ALA A 121 -10.86 4.27 -10.33
C ALA A 121 -12.05 3.36 -10.65
N ASN A 122 -13.18 3.94 -11.07
CA ASN A 122 -14.36 3.15 -11.39
C ASN A 122 -14.29 2.46 -12.76
N GLN A 123 -13.67 3.09 -13.76
CA GLN A 123 -13.54 2.51 -15.10
C GLN A 123 -12.55 1.37 -15.16
N SER A 124 -11.46 1.46 -14.40
CA SER A 124 -10.30 0.56 -14.49
C SER A 124 -10.07 -0.24 -13.22
N ASP A 125 -11.03 -0.26 -12.28
CA ASP A 125 -10.92 -0.91 -10.96
C ASP A 125 -9.61 -0.58 -10.21
N ILE A 126 -9.18 0.70 -10.29
CA ILE A 126 -7.97 1.18 -9.62
C ILE A 126 -8.28 1.40 -8.14
N LEU A 127 -7.49 0.79 -7.27
CA LEU A 127 -7.51 1.05 -5.83
C LEU A 127 -6.82 2.39 -5.54
N VAL A 128 -7.45 3.29 -4.80
CA VAL A 128 -6.87 4.60 -4.47
C VAL A 128 -6.18 4.54 -3.11
N HIS A 129 -4.88 4.77 -3.08
CA HIS A 129 -4.07 4.83 -1.86
C HIS A 129 -3.85 6.28 -1.45
N ILE A 130 -4.55 6.70 -0.38
CA ILE A 130 -4.48 8.07 0.15
C ILE A 130 -3.45 8.18 1.25
N LEU A 131 -2.60 9.20 1.13
CA LEU A 131 -1.67 9.65 2.15
C LEU A 131 -2.03 11.09 2.58
N THR A 132 -1.73 11.45 3.82
CA THR A 132 -1.82 12.84 4.32
C THR A 132 -0.43 13.35 4.68
N GLU A 133 -0.25 14.67 4.77
CA GLU A 133 1.04 15.27 5.12
C GLU A 133 1.38 15.15 6.61
N GLY A 134 0.39 14.88 7.46
CA GLY A 134 0.55 14.75 8.91
C GLY A 134 0.24 13.35 9.41
N ASP A 135 0.66 13.09 10.65
CA ASP A 135 0.40 11.82 11.32
C ASP A 135 -1.03 11.71 11.88
N GLU A 136 -1.79 12.80 11.88
CA GLU A 136 -3.16 12.85 12.36
C GLU A 136 -4.13 13.33 11.27
N LEU A 137 -5.35 12.81 11.29
CA LEU A 137 -6.42 13.21 10.37
C LEU A 137 -7.24 14.35 10.97
N SER A 138 -7.25 15.49 10.30
CA SER A 138 -8.17 16.57 10.65
C SER A 138 -9.62 16.23 10.26
N ASP A 139 -10.60 16.92 10.86
CA ASP A 139 -12.02 16.75 10.49
C ASP A 139 -12.28 17.07 8.99
N SER A 140 -11.50 17.98 8.42
CA SER A 140 -11.56 18.29 6.98
C SER A 140 -11.06 17.13 6.12
N ASP A 141 -9.99 16.46 6.58
CA ASP A 141 -9.43 15.32 5.85
C ASP A 141 -10.38 14.13 5.92
N LYS A 142 -10.93 13.84 7.09
CA LYS A 142 -11.94 12.80 7.27
C LYS A 142 -13.14 13.01 6.33
N LYS A 143 -13.67 14.22 6.23
CA LYS A 143 -14.78 14.53 5.30
C LYS A 143 -14.41 14.30 3.85
N SER A 144 -13.19 14.67 3.44
CA SER A 144 -12.71 14.47 2.07
C SER A 144 -12.51 12.99 1.75
N ILE A 145 -11.91 12.23 2.67
CA ILE A 145 -11.70 10.79 2.53
C ILE A 145 -13.04 10.05 2.47
N LEU A 146 -14.00 10.40 3.34
CA LEU A 146 -15.34 9.81 3.33
C LEU A 146 -16.07 10.09 2.01
N SER A 147 -15.97 11.31 1.47
CA SER A 147 -16.55 11.63 0.15
C SER A 147 -15.95 10.76 -0.96
N LEU A 148 -14.65 10.49 -0.89
CA LEU A 148 -13.94 9.65 -1.86
C LEU A 148 -14.34 8.17 -1.72
N SER A 149 -14.32 7.63 -0.50
CA SER A 149 -14.62 6.22 -0.24
C SER A 149 -16.05 5.80 -0.59
N GLN A 150 -16.97 6.77 -0.68
CA GLN A 150 -18.31 6.55 -1.22
C GLN A 150 -18.35 6.40 -2.75
N LYS A 151 -17.28 6.79 -3.44
CA LYS A 151 -17.21 6.81 -4.91
C LYS A 151 -16.29 5.73 -5.48
N CYS A 152 -15.27 5.33 -4.75
CA CYS A 152 -14.31 4.30 -5.17
C CYS A 152 -13.67 3.59 -3.97
N LYS A 153 -12.95 2.50 -4.24
CA LYS A 153 -12.20 1.76 -3.20
C LYS A 153 -11.00 2.57 -2.73
N VAL A 154 -10.90 2.82 -1.44
CA VAL A 154 -9.83 3.61 -0.82
C VAL A 154 -9.11 2.80 0.23
N ILE A 155 -7.78 2.80 0.21
CA ILE A 155 -6.93 2.43 1.34
C ILE A 155 -6.26 3.69 1.90
N LEU A 156 -6.18 3.77 3.22
CA LEU A 156 -5.60 4.91 3.93
C LEU A 156 -4.24 4.53 4.53
N GLY A 157 -3.22 5.34 4.27
CA GLY A 157 -1.83 5.06 4.67
C GLY A 157 -1.28 5.93 5.78
N THR A 158 -2.09 6.83 6.35
CA THR A 158 -1.65 7.74 7.43
C THR A 158 -2.74 7.92 8.47
N GLY A 159 -2.37 8.32 9.68
CA GLY A 159 -3.31 8.60 10.76
C GLY A 159 -3.93 7.35 11.40
N ILE A 160 -3.37 6.17 11.18
CA ILE A 160 -3.85 4.89 11.71
C ILE A 160 -3.04 4.51 12.95
N THR A 161 -3.74 4.21 14.04
CA THR A 161 -3.16 3.73 15.29
C THR A 161 -3.99 2.56 15.82
N GLU A 162 -3.46 1.81 16.79
CA GLU A 162 -4.20 0.76 17.50
C GLU A 162 -5.54 1.26 18.06
N ASP A 163 -5.52 2.45 18.66
CA ASP A 163 -6.69 3.02 19.33
C ASP A 163 -7.80 3.45 18.37
N ASN A 164 -7.45 3.82 17.12
CA ASN A 164 -8.40 4.41 16.19
C ASN A 164 -8.77 3.55 14.99
N VAL A 165 -8.02 2.48 14.69
CA VAL A 165 -8.14 1.75 13.42
C VAL A 165 -9.57 1.28 13.13
N LEU A 166 -10.27 0.71 14.10
CA LEU A 166 -11.64 0.20 13.91
C LEU A 166 -12.63 1.35 13.63
N ALA A 167 -12.52 2.42 14.43
CA ALA A 167 -13.37 3.59 14.27
C ALA A 167 -13.14 4.29 12.91
N VAL A 168 -11.89 4.43 12.49
CA VAL A 168 -11.54 5.06 11.21
C VAL A 168 -12.02 4.23 10.03
N LEU A 169 -11.91 2.90 10.09
CA LEU A 169 -12.43 2.01 9.05
C LEU A 169 -13.94 2.17 8.86
N GLU A 170 -14.69 2.19 9.96
CA GLU A 170 -16.15 2.32 9.93
C GLU A 170 -16.56 3.76 9.55
N GLU A 171 -16.01 4.78 10.23
CA GLU A 171 -16.35 6.19 10.03
C GLU A 171 -16.10 6.64 8.59
N LEU A 172 -15.00 6.20 7.99
CA LEU A 172 -14.57 6.62 6.64
C LEU A 172 -14.96 5.63 5.55
N ASN A 173 -15.64 4.53 5.87
CA ASN A 173 -16.05 3.49 4.92
C ASN A 173 -14.88 3.04 4.02
N LEU A 174 -13.74 2.76 4.61
CA LEU A 174 -12.53 2.39 3.88
C LEU A 174 -12.60 0.96 3.34
N HIS A 175 -12.01 0.74 2.18
CA HIS A 175 -11.75 -0.60 1.68
C HIS A 175 -10.66 -1.30 2.51
N GLY A 176 -9.70 -0.53 3.03
CA GLY A 176 -8.62 -1.03 3.86
C GLY A 176 -7.64 0.05 4.30
N ILE A 177 -6.51 -0.42 4.80
CA ILE A 177 -5.42 0.43 5.26
C ILE A 177 -4.08 0.02 4.65
N SER A 178 -3.10 0.93 4.71
CA SER A 178 -1.71 0.56 4.50
C SER A 178 -0.86 0.96 5.71
N LEU A 179 0.10 0.10 6.04
CA LEU A 179 1.05 0.30 7.12
C LEU A 179 2.47 0.23 6.55
N ASN A 180 3.42 0.84 7.23
CA ASN A 180 4.84 0.70 6.86
C ASN A 180 5.43 -0.54 7.54
N GLY A 181 6.42 -1.16 6.89
CA GLY A 181 7.21 -2.23 7.49
C GLY A 181 7.88 -1.79 8.79
N GLY A 182 8.37 -2.75 9.58
CA GLY A 182 8.96 -2.49 10.88
C GLY A 182 10.10 -1.46 10.82
N LYS A 183 10.12 -0.52 11.76
CA LYS A 183 11.16 0.50 11.85
C LYS A 183 12.46 -0.11 12.37
N GLU A 184 13.55 0.08 11.65
CA GLU A 184 14.86 -0.37 12.11
C GLU A 184 15.34 0.48 13.29
N ILE A 185 15.49 -0.13 14.47
CA ILE A 185 16.02 0.51 15.69
C ILE A 185 17.55 0.44 15.71
N LYS A 186 18.10 -0.70 15.30
CA LYS A 186 19.52 -0.99 15.15
C LYS A 186 19.71 -1.97 13.99
N ALA A 187 20.92 -2.06 13.45
CA ALA A 187 21.22 -2.99 12.38
C ALA A 187 20.71 -4.42 12.67
N GLY A 188 19.75 -4.88 11.90
CA GLY A 188 19.12 -6.19 12.05
C GLY A 188 18.05 -6.31 13.14
N LEU A 189 17.74 -5.25 13.90
CA LEU A 189 16.67 -5.21 14.90
C LEU A 189 15.58 -4.24 14.47
N ARG A 190 14.36 -4.73 14.26
CA ARG A 190 13.20 -3.95 13.86
C ARG A 190 12.16 -3.90 14.97
N ASP A 191 11.47 -2.76 15.03
CA ASP A 191 10.33 -2.55 15.89
C ASP A 191 9.04 -2.79 15.08
N PHE A 192 8.28 -3.76 15.52
CA PHE A 192 6.99 -4.11 14.94
C PHE A 192 5.82 -3.72 15.83
N ASP A 193 6.09 -3.21 17.04
CA ASP A 193 5.08 -3.08 18.10
C ASP A 193 3.83 -2.34 17.57
N GLN A 194 4.00 -1.16 17.00
CA GLN A 194 2.86 -0.39 16.48
C GLN A 194 2.10 -1.13 15.36
N MET A 195 2.83 -1.78 14.45
CA MET A 195 2.19 -2.53 13.35
C MET A 195 1.51 -3.79 13.89
N ALA A 196 2.13 -4.48 14.82
CA ALA A 196 1.57 -5.67 15.47
C ALA A 196 0.28 -5.34 16.20
N ASP A 197 0.27 -4.31 17.04
CA ASP A 197 -0.89 -3.87 17.80
C ASP A 197 -2.08 -3.54 16.88
N ILE A 198 -1.82 -2.87 15.74
CA ILE A 198 -2.86 -2.58 14.74
C ILE A 198 -3.37 -3.87 14.09
N LEU A 199 -2.48 -4.79 13.69
CA LEU A 199 -2.87 -6.03 13.02
C LEU A 199 -3.65 -6.95 13.96
N GLU A 200 -3.26 -7.06 15.24
CA GLU A 200 -3.98 -7.83 16.26
C GLU A 200 -5.41 -7.29 16.49
N LYS A 201 -5.60 -5.95 16.46
CA LYS A 201 -6.95 -5.34 16.52
C LYS A 201 -7.82 -5.69 15.32
N LEU A 202 -7.22 -6.02 14.20
CA LEU A 202 -7.92 -6.37 12.96
C LEU A 202 -8.18 -7.87 12.82
N GLU A 203 -7.67 -8.71 13.72
CA GLU A 203 -7.91 -10.15 13.67
C GLU A 203 -9.38 -10.48 13.92
N ILE A 204 -9.89 -11.40 13.11
CA ILE A 204 -11.20 -12.01 13.33
C ILE A 204 -10.98 -13.24 14.23
N GLU A 205 -11.56 -13.22 15.44
CA GLU A 205 -11.65 -14.42 16.28
C GLU A 205 -12.60 -15.42 15.61
N ASP A 206 -12.12 -16.66 15.41
CA ASP A 206 -12.91 -17.78 14.89
C ASP A 206 -13.89 -18.31 15.95
#